data_e3ff3a147d0d3369c5480a1c4b894071
#
_entry.id   e3ff3a147d0d3369c5480a1c4b894071
#
_cell.length_a   1.000
_cell.length_b   1.000
_cell.length_c   1.000
_cell.angle_alpha   90.00
_cell.angle_beta   90.00
_cell.angle_gamma   90.00
#
_symmetry.space_group_name_H-M   'P 1'
#
loop_
_entity.id
_entity.type
_entity.pdbx_description
1 polymer ?
#
loop_
_entity_poly.entity_id
_entity_poly.type
_entity_poly.pdbx_seq_one_letter_code
_entity_poly.pdbx_strand_id
1 'polypeptide(L)'
;MDRSLGAGIPLSFKRARILDSAKILCLDKVLSSFGCLYPLETLFFRMAGLPIHDPETTSASAPTWITAAEAHGDQIPCGMTKPRLDGLKGIALWSTTVEMTMRLPPIPLRPKISEALEMNDEELTAEANRLMSRIGQKMRWSYDACRTIAPLTLRINQLKEQKDVIIIAHTYQTPDIVYGVADAVGDSYTLSKIARDAPQSTILFSSVRFMAETAKILSPEKRVIHPSPEAGCSLSEGIDASDVQAMKASYPGVPVACYINTTAAVKAECDVCVTSSNYLAIAEKLPGDEIIFVPDRLMGLHLKKHLEGRKTVYLHDADCEVHAAFSSDSIHRQRREAEKRGLQLKVLAHPECDSEVLEASDFVGSSERILTEAKKLGVQDGIAVMMITECGTAERAIAESEAPIELMGSCSMCRHMKRTHLEDILQAIESPTSDQIVEIEDSIIQKARVSLDQMFALSDA
;
A
#
# COMPACT_ATOMS: atom_id res chain seq x y z
N MET A 1 -58.30 4.76 -0.50
CA MET A 1 -58.24 5.02 0.95
C MET A 1 -56.90 4.48 1.41
N ASP A 2 -55.94 5.15 1.85
CA ASP A 2 -55.60 6.53 2.16
C ASP A 2 -54.18 6.55 2.69
N ARG A 3 -53.35 7.44 2.13
CA ARG A 3 -52.28 8.26 2.70
C ARG A 3 -51.10 7.59 3.45
N SER A 4 -49.90 7.53 2.87
CA SER A 4 -48.89 8.62 2.76
C SER A 4 -48.48 9.25 4.09
N LEU A 5 -47.19 9.21 4.42
CA LEU A 5 -46.48 10.34 5.02
C LEU A 5 -44.97 10.22 4.69
N GLY A 6 -44.53 10.99 3.72
CA GLY A 6 -43.13 11.29 3.50
C GLY A 6 -42.68 12.38 4.44
N ALA A 7 -41.64 12.12 5.22
CA ALA A 7 -40.91 13.14 5.98
C ALA A 7 -39.98 13.89 5.04
N GLY A 8 -40.30 15.15 4.73
CA GLY A 8 -39.49 16.05 3.93
C GLY A 8 -38.25 16.50 4.69
N ILE A 9 -37.10 16.37 4.07
CA ILE A 9 -35.83 16.98 4.52
C ILE A 9 -35.92 18.50 4.32
N PRO A 10 -35.55 19.35 5.28
CA PRO A 10 -35.64 20.80 5.16
C PRO A 10 -34.90 21.35 3.94
N LEU A 11 -35.48 22.34 3.28
CA LEU A 11 -34.95 22.98 2.06
C LEU A 11 -33.53 23.57 2.22
N SER A 12 -33.09 23.88 3.43
CA SER A 12 -31.74 24.34 3.76
C SER A 12 -30.65 23.31 3.47
N PHE A 13 -30.95 22.04 3.62
CA PHE A 13 -29.97 20.95 3.37
C PHE A 13 -29.73 20.66 1.87
N LYS A 14 -30.74 20.93 1.02
CA LYS A 14 -30.63 20.75 -0.44
C LYS A 14 -29.77 21.84 -1.12
N ARG A 15 -29.77 23.07 -0.59
CA ARG A 15 -28.90 24.14 -1.14
C ARG A 15 -27.44 23.99 -0.79
N ALA A 16 -27.11 23.53 0.40
CA ALA A 16 -25.74 23.28 0.80
C ALA A 16 -25.09 22.18 -0.06
N ARG A 17 -25.81 21.08 -0.39
CA ARG A 17 -25.29 20.00 -1.24
C ARG A 17 -24.99 20.41 -2.69
N ILE A 18 -25.74 21.33 -3.28
CA ILE A 18 -25.55 21.74 -4.68
C ILE A 18 -24.34 22.70 -4.83
N LEU A 19 -24.08 23.53 -3.83
CA LEU A 19 -22.92 24.42 -3.82
C LEU A 19 -21.61 23.67 -3.54
N ASP A 20 -21.67 22.62 -2.72
CA ASP A 20 -20.52 21.72 -2.45
C ASP A 20 -20.11 20.94 -3.69
N SER A 21 -21.04 20.37 -4.44
CA SER A 21 -20.71 19.52 -5.59
C SER A 21 -19.97 20.28 -6.71
N ALA A 22 -20.27 21.53 -6.94
CA ALA A 22 -19.59 22.32 -7.97
C ALA A 22 -18.18 22.77 -7.51
N LYS A 23 -18.00 23.06 -6.23
CA LYS A 23 -16.69 23.41 -5.66
C LYS A 23 -15.78 22.17 -5.50
N ILE A 24 -16.37 21.04 -5.15
CA ILE A 24 -15.68 19.74 -5.09
C ILE A 24 -15.21 19.31 -6.48
N LEU A 25 -16.02 19.45 -7.52
CA LEU A 25 -15.65 19.16 -8.90
C LEU A 25 -14.52 20.06 -9.46
N CYS A 26 -14.44 21.33 -9.03
CA CYS A 26 -13.32 22.19 -9.38
C CYS A 26 -12.01 21.85 -8.63
N LEU A 27 -12.11 21.43 -7.37
CA LEU A 27 -10.95 20.98 -6.59
C LEU A 27 -10.45 19.60 -7.08
N ASP A 28 -11.34 18.69 -7.46
CA ASP A 28 -10.98 17.39 -8.04
C ASP A 28 -10.17 17.55 -9.34
N LYS A 29 -10.52 18.51 -10.20
CA LYS A 29 -9.74 18.80 -11.41
C LYS A 29 -8.38 19.43 -11.13
N VAL A 30 -8.24 20.16 -10.04
CA VAL A 30 -6.95 20.73 -9.61
C VAL A 30 -6.09 19.68 -8.91
N LEU A 31 -6.69 18.82 -8.08
CA LEU A 31 -5.99 17.78 -7.34
C LEU A 31 -5.65 16.56 -8.21
N SER A 32 -6.47 16.20 -9.19
CA SER A 32 -6.11 15.16 -10.16
C SER A 32 -4.92 15.55 -11.04
N SER A 33 -4.67 16.85 -11.23
CA SER A 33 -3.46 17.33 -11.88
C SER A 33 -2.19 17.21 -11.01
N PHE A 34 -2.34 16.95 -9.71
CA PHE A 34 -1.24 16.78 -8.74
C PHE A 34 -0.99 15.34 -8.31
N GLY A 35 -1.78 14.37 -8.78
CA GLY A 35 -1.57 12.93 -8.52
C GLY A 35 -1.75 12.48 -7.06
N CYS A 36 -2.46 13.23 -6.22
CA CYS A 36 -2.73 12.87 -4.82
C CYS A 36 -4.18 12.41 -4.65
N LEU A 37 -4.38 11.10 -4.47
CA LEU A 37 -5.66 10.48 -4.12
C LEU A 37 -5.79 10.35 -2.60
N TYR A 38 -6.08 11.45 -1.91
CA TYR A 38 -6.68 11.40 -0.57
C TYR A 38 -8.17 11.68 -0.65
N PRO A 39 -9.01 11.11 0.22
CA PRO A 39 -10.38 11.59 0.36
C PRO A 39 -10.35 13.09 0.65
N LEU A 40 -11.03 13.86 -0.18
CA LEU A 40 -11.05 15.34 -0.15
C LEU A 40 -11.32 15.91 1.24
N GLU A 41 -12.14 15.25 2.04
CA GLU A 41 -12.47 15.68 3.40
C GLU A 41 -11.25 15.68 4.33
N THR A 42 -10.43 14.64 4.29
CA THR A 42 -9.25 14.51 5.17
C THR A 42 -8.14 15.51 4.80
N LEU A 43 -7.99 15.83 3.51
CA LEU A 43 -7.00 16.80 3.03
C LEU A 43 -7.40 18.23 3.40
N PHE A 44 -8.69 18.57 3.28
CA PHE A 44 -9.21 19.91 3.57
C PHE A 44 -9.05 20.28 5.05
N PHE A 45 -9.38 19.37 5.96
CA PHE A 45 -9.22 19.60 7.40
C PHE A 45 -7.76 19.72 7.83
N ARG A 46 -6.84 18.99 7.19
CA ARG A 46 -5.40 19.12 7.47
C ARG A 46 -4.78 20.40 6.94
N MET A 47 -5.19 20.87 5.77
CA MET A 47 -4.69 22.14 5.19
C MET A 47 -5.18 23.36 5.97
N ALA A 48 -6.37 23.27 6.61
CA ALA A 48 -6.95 24.34 7.39
C ALA A 48 -6.47 24.38 8.86
N GLY A 49 -5.69 23.38 9.31
CA GLY A 49 -5.24 23.29 10.72
C GLY A 49 -6.37 23.04 11.71
N LEU A 50 -7.53 22.53 11.25
CA LEU A 50 -8.71 22.30 12.07
C LEU A 50 -8.75 20.84 12.60
N PRO A 51 -9.24 20.61 13.82
CA PRO A 51 -9.41 19.26 14.36
C PRO A 51 -10.47 18.48 13.58
N ILE A 52 -10.21 17.21 13.34
CA ILE A 52 -11.17 16.28 12.71
C ILE A 52 -12.25 15.99 13.75
N HIS A 53 -13.48 16.36 13.47
CA HIS A 53 -14.63 16.06 14.32
C HIS A 53 -15.23 14.68 13.98
N ASP A 54 -15.44 13.89 15.03
CA ASP A 54 -16.14 12.62 14.99
C ASP A 54 -17.63 12.86 14.64
N PRO A 55 -18.24 12.14 13.70
CA PRO A 55 -19.62 12.36 13.26
C PRO A 55 -20.70 12.07 14.30
N GLU A 56 -20.38 11.55 15.49
CA GLU A 56 -21.38 11.19 16.51
C GLU A 56 -21.69 12.28 17.55
N THR A 57 -21.06 13.46 17.51
CA THR A 57 -21.40 14.55 18.44
C THR A 57 -22.18 15.65 17.73
N THR A 58 -23.49 15.46 17.60
CA THR A 58 -24.43 16.47 17.14
C THR A 58 -24.90 17.34 18.28
N SER A 59 -24.30 18.49 18.49
CA SER A 59 -25.01 19.76 18.81
C SER A 59 -23.98 20.87 18.96
N ALA A 60 -23.63 21.54 17.88
CA ALA A 60 -23.01 22.85 17.95
C ALA A 60 -23.24 23.59 16.63
N SER A 61 -23.51 24.88 16.76
CA SER A 61 -23.69 25.88 15.73
C SER A 61 -22.64 25.83 14.62
N ALA A 62 -23.03 26.11 13.41
CA ALA A 62 -22.18 26.12 12.21
C ALA A 62 -20.87 26.88 12.44
N PRO A 63 -19.73 26.31 11.99
CA PRO A 63 -18.42 26.93 12.21
C PRO A 63 -18.30 28.29 11.52
N THR A 64 -17.74 29.25 12.21
CA THR A 64 -17.56 30.67 11.81
C THR A 64 -16.71 30.92 10.55
N TRP A 65 -16.15 29.89 9.92
CA TRP A 65 -15.38 30.04 8.68
C TRP A 65 -16.23 30.26 7.42
N ILE A 66 -17.56 29.98 7.47
CA ILE A 66 -18.48 30.29 6.36
C ILE A 66 -18.62 31.79 6.18
N THR A 67 -18.50 32.56 7.26
CA THR A 67 -18.63 34.03 7.24
C THR A 67 -17.36 34.75 6.75
N ALA A 68 -16.19 34.13 6.85
CA ALA A 68 -14.94 34.75 6.38
C ALA A 68 -14.77 34.69 4.84
N ALA A 69 -15.42 33.74 4.16
CA ALA A 69 -15.41 33.64 2.70
C ALA A 69 -16.36 34.66 2.02
N GLU A 70 -17.40 35.12 2.74
CA GLU A 70 -18.34 36.13 2.23
C GLU A 70 -17.82 37.57 2.36
N ALA A 71 -16.80 37.80 3.18
CA ALA A 71 -16.27 39.16 3.45
C ALA A 71 -15.26 39.67 2.41
N HIS A 72 -14.74 38.81 1.53
CA HIS A 72 -13.82 39.19 0.47
C HIS A 72 -14.37 38.79 -0.90
N GLY A 73 -15.26 39.57 -1.43
CA GLY A 73 -16.07 39.43 -2.63
C GLY A 73 -15.38 39.03 -3.97
N ASP A 74 -14.42 38.13 -3.94
CA ASP A 74 -13.73 37.66 -5.14
C ASP A 74 -14.31 36.32 -5.62
N GLN A 75 -15.25 36.41 -6.55
CA GLN A 75 -15.67 35.31 -7.39
C GLN A 75 -14.53 34.93 -8.34
N ILE A 76 -13.98 33.73 -8.19
CA ILE A 76 -13.04 33.17 -9.16
C ILE A 76 -13.85 32.58 -10.33
N PRO A 77 -13.80 33.14 -11.54
CA PRO A 77 -14.50 32.56 -12.69
C PRO A 77 -13.81 31.25 -13.13
N CYS A 78 -14.60 30.22 -13.31
CA CYS A 78 -14.18 28.97 -13.93
C CYS A 78 -13.82 29.26 -15.41
N GLY A 79 -12.53 29.28 -15.77
CA GLY A 79 -12.10 29.51 -17.16
C GLY A 79 -10.79 30.25 -17.37
N MET A 80 -10.08 30.63 -16.33
CA MET A 80 -8.81 31.35 -16.48
C MET A 80 -7.61 30.44 -16.64
N THR A 81 -6.85 30.64 -17.71
CA THR A 81 -5.64 29.89 -18.10
C THR A 81 -4.38 30.20 -17.26
N LYS A 82 -4.44 31.13 -16.34
CA LYS A 82 -3.41 31.38 -15.29
C LYS A 82 -4.05 32.13 -14.11
N PRO A 83 -4.11 31.59 -12.90
CA PRO A 83 -4.47 32.39 -11.74
C PRO A 83 -3.32 33.34 -11.39
N ARG A 84 -3.62 34.64 -11.27
CA ARG A 84 -2.75 35.58 -10.57
C ARG A 84 -2.82 35.29 -9.09
N LEU A 85 -1.72 34.79 -8.53
CA LEU A 85 -1.60 34.32 -7.13
C LEU A 85 -1.22 35.45 -6.14
N ASP A 86 -1.37 36.74 -6.52
CA ASP A 86 -0.88 37.87 -5.73
C ASP A 86 -1.66 38.14 -4.43
N GLY A 87 -2.73 37.39 -4.14
CA GLY A 87 -3.56 37.54 -2.93
C GLY A 87 -3.48 36.41 -1.90
N LEU A 88 -2.80 35.31 -2.20
CA LEU A 88 -2.72 34.13 -1.32
C LEU A 88 -1.40 34.08 -0.54
N LYS A 89 -1.14 35.13 0.28
CA LYS A 89 -0.10 35.11 1.31
C LYS A 89 -0.49 34.07 2.38
N GLY A 90 -0.12 32.82 2.16
CA GLY A 90 -0.40 31.68 3.07
C GLY A 90 -0.58 30.35 2.37
N ILE A 91 -0.92 30.35 1.07
CA ILE A 91 -0.84 29.16 0.22
C ILE A 91 0.45 29.26 -0.61
N ALA A 92 1.32 30.13 -0.18
CA ALA A 92 2.60 30.22 -0.75
C ALA A 92 3.33 28.94 -0.43
N LEU A 93 3.80 28.39 -1.45
CA LEU A 93 5.08 27.76 -1.36
C LEU A 93 5.07 26.32 -1.03
N TRP A 94 4.17 25.66 -1.69
CA TRP A 94 4.58 24.38 -2.21
C TRP A 94 5.22 24.57 -3.59
N SER A 95 6.00 25.67 -3.71
CA SER A 95 6.85 25.88 -4.85
C SER A 95 8.15 25.14 -4.58
N THR A 96 8.44 24.22 -5.42
CA THR A 96 9.76 23.89 -5.97
C THR A 96 10.79 23.20 -5.10
N THR A 97 10.64 23.10 -3.82
CA THR A 97 11.40 22.21 -2.96
C THR A 97 10.46 21.62 -1.92
N VAL A 98 9.47 20.91 -2.38
CA VAL A 98 9.00 19.83 -1.55
C VAL A 98 10.13 18.82 -1.63
N GLU A 99 11.08 18.93 -0.70
CA GLU A 99 11.61 17.76 -0.06
C GLU A 99 10.38 16.99 0.42
N MET A 100 9.77 16.24 -0.46
CA MET A 100 8.77 15.23 -0.09
C MET A 100 9.53 14.09 0.56
N THR A 101 10.12 14.41 1.69
CA THR A 101 10.32 13.42 2.70
C THR A 101 8.92 12.99 3.10
N MET A 102 8.51 11.87 2.58
CA MET A 102 7.29 11.20 3.02
C MET A 102 7.41 10.93 4.50
N ARG A 103 6.84 11.85 5.28
CA ARG A 103 6.63 11.62 6.69
C ARG A 103 5.23 11.06 6.79
N LEU A 104 5.13 9.76 6.99
CA LEU A 104 3.95 9.26 7.67
C LEU A 104 3.99 9.90 9.06
N PRO A 105 2.97 10.68 9.46
CA PRO A 105 2.91 11.15 10.84
C PRO A 105 2.91 9.92 11.74
N PRO A 106 3.54 9.98 12.91
CA PRO A 106 3.39 8.93 13.91
C PRO A 106 1.89 8.72 14.14
N ILE A 107 1.47 7.46 14.12
CA ILE A 107 0.07 7.11 14.35
C ILE A 107 -0.24 7.50 15.78
N PRO A 108 -1.23 8.38 16.03
CA PRO A 108 -1.57 8.75 17.39
C PRO A 108 -2.07 7.52 18.14
N LEU A 109 -1.46 7.22 19.30
CA LEU A 109 -1.94 6.16 20.19
C LEU A 109 -3.38 6.43 20.59
N ARG A 110 -4.21 5.39 20.56
CA ARG A 110 -5.54 5.45 21.17
C ARG A 110 -5.35 5.56 22.69
N PRO A 111 -5.83 6.61 23.36
CA PRO A 111 -5.51 6.88 24.78
C PRO A 111 -5.79 5.71 25.73
N LYS A 112 -6.84 4.91 25.43
CA LYS A 112 -7.26 3.77 26.25
C LYS A 112 -6.25 2.63 26.33
N ILE A 113 -5.40 2.45 25.34
CA ILE A 113 -4.43 1.35 25.32
C ILE A 113 -3.14 1.78 26.03
N SER A 114 -2.68 3.00 25.78
CA SER A 114 -1.48 3.52 26.43
C SER A 114 -1.61 3.68 27.95
N GLU A 115 -2.80 4.00 28.44
CA GLU A 115 -3.08 4.13 29.89
C GLU A 115 -3.09 2.78 30.64
N ALA A 116 -3.34 1.67 29.92
CA ALA A 116 -3.39 0.33 30.50
C ALA A 116 -2.02 -0.37 30.58
N LEU A 117 -0.97 0.21 29.97
CA LEU A 117 0.37 -0.38 29.96
C LEU A 117 1.23 0.21 31.08
N GLU A 118 1.17 -0.42 32.26
CA GLU A 118 2.11 -0.12 33.38
C GLU A 118 3.52 -0.54 32.97
N MET A 119 4.34 0.41 32.56
CA MET A 119 5.72 0.18 32.16
C MET A 119 6.66 1.14 32.90
N ASN A 120 7.83 0.63 33.24
CA ASN A 120 8.90 1.40 33.84
C ASN A 120 9.47 2.42 32.85
N ASP A 121 9.74 3.63 33.30
CA ASP A 121 10.25 4.74 32.47
C ASP A 121 11.61 4.44 31.82
N GLU A 122 12.45 3.64 32.51
CA GLU A 122 13.74 3.21 31.96
C GLU A 122 13.59 2.27 30.76
N GLU A 123 12.68 1.29 30.83
CA GLU A 123 12.38 0.38 29.71
C GLU A 123 11.82 1.13 28.51
N LEU A 124 10.89 2.07 28.77
CA LEU A 124 10.32 2.91 27.71
C LEU A 124 11.35 3.85 27.08
N THR A 125 12.29 4.35 27.86
CA THR A 125 13.41 5.17 27.36
C THR A 125 14.36 4.33 26.51
N ALA A 126 14.67 3.12 26.93
CA ALA A 126 15.51 2.18 26.17
C ALA A 126 14.84 1.82 24.83
N GLU A 127 13.54 1.53 24.83
CA GLU A 127 12.79 1.22 23.63
C GLU A 127 12.69 2.42 22.66
N ALA A 128 12.43 3.62 23.18
CA ALA A 128 12.43 4.85 22.38
C ALA A 128 13.80 5.09 21.73
N ASN A 129 14.90 4.84 22.44
CA ASN A 129 16.26 4.94 21.89
C ASN A 129 16.53 3.85 20.83
N ARG A 130 16.02 2.63 21.02
CA ARG A 130 16.08 1.56 20.01
C ARG A 130 15.37 1.98 18.72
N LEU A 131 14.16 2.53 18.82
CA LEU A 131 13.40 3.05 17.67
C LEU A 131 14.15 4.22 17.02
N MET A 132 14.65 5.18 17.80
CA MET A 132 15.45 6.31 17.29
C MET A 132 16.66 5.85 16.47
N SER A 133 17.34 4.79 16.92
CA SER A 133 18.51 4.26 16.18
C SER A 133 18.14 3.66 14.83
N ARG A 134 16.91 3.14 14.68
CA ARG A 134 16.44 2.49 13.45
C ARG A 134 15.77 3.44 12.48
N ILE A 135 14.89 4.32 12.96
CA ILE A 135 14.04 5.17 12.13
C ILE A 135 14.20 6.68 12.38
N GLY A 136 14.84 7.09 13.48
CA GLY A 136 14.89 8.48 13.91
C GLY A 136 15.55 9.42 12.92
N GLN A 137 16.86 9.31 12.74
CA GLN A 137 17.62 10.28 11.92
C GLN A 137 17.27 10.18 10.43
N LYS A 138 17.26 8.97 9.88
CA LYS A 138 17.06 8.75 8.45
C LYS A 138 15.64 9.04 7.99
N MET A 139 14.64 8.65 8.78
CA MET A 139 13.23 8.84 8.46
C MET A 139 12.62 10.07 9.15
N ARG A 140 13.46 10.87 9.82
CA ARG A 140 13.06 12.11 10.50
C ARG A 140 11.97 11.92 11.57
N TRP A 141 11.93 10.76 12.21
CA TRP A 141 11.11 10.57 13.39
C TRP A 141 11.73 11.29 14.58
N SER A 142 10.91 12.02 15.33
CA SER A 142 11.37 12.67 16.56
C SER A 142 11.50 11.64 17.71
N TYR A 143 12.29 11.97 18.70
CA TYR A 143 12.34 11.18 19.93
C TYR A 143 10.96 11.06 20.58
N ASP A 144 10.18 12.14 20.61
CA ASP A 144 8.83 12.15 21.16
C ASP A 144 7.89 11.19 20.41
N ALA A 145 8.00 11.12 19.06
CA ALA A 145 7.25 10.14 18.28
C ALA A 145 7.64 8.70 18.63
N CYS A 146 8.94 8.41 18.73
CA CYS A 146 9.44 7.10 19.16
C CYS A 146 9.00 6.77 20.59
N ARG A 147 9.07 7.74 21.49
CA ARG A 147 8.63 7.58 22.89
C ARG A 147 7.14 7.32 23.00
N THR A 148 6.33 7.91 22.12
CA THR A 148 4.88 7.73 22.08
C THR A 148 4.49 6.30 21.72
N ILE A 149 5.18 5.66 20.77
CA ILE A 149 4.89 4.28 20.36
C ILE A 149 5.63 3.22 21.18
N ALA A 150 6.62 3.61 21.97
CA ALA A 150 7.46 2.69 22.74
C ALA A 150 6.66 1.71 23.64
N PRO A 151 5.57 2.11 24.34
CA PRO A 151 4.77 1.17 25.13
C PRO A 151 4.20 0.02 24.27
N LEU A 152 3.71 0.30 23.06
CA LEU A 152 3.14 -0.71 22.17
C LEU A 152 4.22 -1.64 21.62
N THR A 153 5.29 -1.07 21.07
CA THR A 153 6.35 -1.89 20.46
C THR A 153 7.06 -2.75 21.49
N LEU A 154 7.31 -2.24 22.70
CA LEU A 154 7.90 -3.01 23.79
C LEU A 154 6.98 -4.16 24.21
N ARG A 155 5.69 -3.89 24.41
CA ARG A 155 4.72 -4.92 24.81
C ARG A 155 4.55 -6.00 23.75
N ILE A 156 4.45 -5.61 22.46
CA ILE A 156 4.36 -6.55 21.36
C ILE A 156 5.61 -7.45 21.32
N ASN A 157 6.80 -6.87 21.42
CA ASN A 157 8.06 -7.63 21.39
C ASN A 157 8.18 -8.60 22.58
N GLN A 158 7.72 -8.24 23.76
CA GLN A 158 7.66 -9.16 24.90
C GLN A 158 6.67 -10.31 24.66
N LEU A 159 5.49 -10.01 24.15
CA LEU A 159 4.43 -11.01 23.95
C LEU A 159 4.74 -12.00 22.84
N LYS A 160 5.39 -11.56 21.73
CA LYS A 160 5.74 -12.49 20.65
C LYS A 160 6.75 -13.55 21.12
N GLU A 161 7.70 -13.19 21.99
CA GLU A 161 8.62 -14.14 22.60
C GLU A 161 7.91 -15.11 23.55
N GLN A 162 7.03 -14.57 24.42
CA GLN A 162 6.29 -15.37 25.42
C GLN A 162 5.32 -16.37 24.78
N LYS A 163 4.76 -16.05 23.60
CA LYS A 163 3.72 -16.85 22.91
C LYS A 163 4.22 -17.60 21.69
N ASP A 164 5.51 -17.63 21.43
CA ASP A 164 6.12 -18.28 20.26
C ASP A 164 5.52 -17.78 18.92
N VAL A 165 5.46 -16.45 18.77
CA VAL A 165 4.91 -15.78 17.59
C VAL A 165 6.02 -15.15 16.78
N ILE A 166 6.05 -15.44 15.47
CA ILE A 166 6.80 -14.65 14.49
C ILE A 166 5.91 -13.59 13.86
N ILE A 167 6.36 -12.33 13.83
CA ILE A 167 5.68 -11.25 13.12
C ILE A 167 6.33 -11.05 11.76
N ILE A 168 5.59 -11.37 10.70
CA ILE A 168 6.02 -11.19 9.31
C ILE A 168 5.28 -9.98 8.73
N ALA A 169 6.01 -8.99 8.19
CA ALA A 169 5.44 -7.76 7.67
C ALA A 169 5.82 -7.53 6.20
N HIS A 170 4.83 -7.11 5.39
CA HIS A 170 5.13 -6.70 4.01
C HIS A 170 5.88 -5.37 4.00
N THR A 171 6.75 -5.17 2.99
CA THR A 171 7.50 -3.93 2.75
C THR A 171 6.63 -2.67 2.75
N TYR A 172 5.34 -2.80 2.41
CA TYR A 172 4.40 -1.68 2.35
C TYR A 172 3.76 -1.33 3.71
N GLN A 173 4.10 -2.00 4.80
CA GLN A 173 3.66 -1.62 6.14
C GLN A 173 4.32 -0.33 6.60
N THR A 174 3.80 0.26 7.66
CA THR A 174 4.35 1.50 8.22
C THR A 174 5.67 1.27 8.96
N PRO A 175 6.56 2.28 9.04
CA PRO A 175 7.88 2.12 9.66
C PRO A 175 7.87 1.65 11.11
N ASP A 176 6.85 2.03 11.89
CA ASP A 176 6.65 1.57 13.26
C ASP A 176 6.41 0.06 13.36
N ILE A 177 5.73 -0.54 12.38
CA ILE A 177 5.58 -1.99 12.26
C ILE A 177 6.88 -2.62 11.74
N VAL A 178 7.39 -2.13 10.60
CA VAL A 178 8.55 -2.69 9.91
C VAL A 178 9.79 -2.73 10.81
N TYR A 179 10.08 -1.64 11.51
CA TYR A 179 11.28 -1.51 12.35
C TYR A 179 11.01 -1.64 13.84
N GLY A 180 9.75 -1.53 14.25
CA GLY A 180 9.35 -1.61 15.65
C GLY A 180 9.14 -3.03 16.14
N VAL A 181 8.42 -3.86 15.36
CA VAL A 181 7.91 -5.16 15.84
C VAL A 181 8.10 -6.33 14.89
N ALA A 182 8.30 -6.10 13.57
CA ALA A 182 8.46 -7.18 12.61
C ALA A 182 9.79 -7.93 12.81
N ASP A 183 9.74 -9.26 12.70
CA ASP A 183 10.90 -10.15 12.69
C ASP A 183 11.45 -10.35 11.28
N ALA A 184 10.57 -10.30 10.29
CA ALA A 184 10.92 -10.42 8.89
C ALA A 184 10.10 -9.44 8.04
N VAL A 185 10.77 -8.82 7.05
CA VAL A 185 10.17 -7.86 6.13
C VAL A 185 10.60 -8.21 4.70
N GLY A 186 9.67 -8.10 3.75
CA GLY A 186 9.97 -8.39 2.35
C GLY A 186 8.76 -8.25 1.43
N ASP A 187 8.94 -8.73 0.19
CA ASP A 187 7.87 -8.89 -0.80
C ASP A 187 7.14 -10.25 -0.62
N SER A 188 6.10 -10.46 -1.42
CA SER A 188 5.25 -11.66 -1.31
C SER A 188 6.04 -12.98 -1.46
N TYR A 189 7.04 -13.03 -2.35
CA TYR A 189 7.83 -14.24 -2.55
C TYR A 189 8.72 -14.56 -1.34
N THR A 190 9.46 -13.57 -0.88
CA THR A 190 10.35 -13.68 0.29
C THR A 190 9.58 -14.09 1.53
N LEU A 191 8.43 -13.42 1.78
CA LEU A 191 7.63 -13.68 2.97
C LEU A 191 6.92 -15.04 2.91
N SER A 192 6.55 -15.54 1.72
CA SER A 192 6.02 -16.88 1.56
C SER A 192 7.02 -17.96 1.97
N LYS A 193 8.31 -17.80 1.59
CA LYS A 193 9.40 -18.70 2.03
C LYS A 193 9.60 -18.64 3.54
N ILE A 194 9.64 -17.43 4.11
CA ILE A 194 9.82 -17.26 5.56
C ILE A 194 8.66 -17.88 6.34
N ALA A 195 7.41 -17.67 5.90
CA ALA A 195 6.24 -18.25 6.55
C ALA A 195 6.27 -19.78 6.54
N ARG A 196 6.67 -20.39 5.40
CA ARG A 196 6.84 -21.84 5.26
C ARG A 196 7.90 -22.38 6.21
N ASP A 197 9.04 -21.72 6.29
CA ASP A 197 10.24 -22.23 6.94
C ASP A 197 10.38 -21.79 8.42
N ALA A 198 9.53 -20.89 8.90
CA ALA A 198 9.55 -20.36 10.27
C ALA A 198 9.41 -21.50 11.30
N PRO A 199 10.23 -21.54 12.35
CA PRO A 199 10.11 -22.56 13.39
C PRO A 199 8.96 -22.33 14.38
N GLN A 200 8.45 -21.10 14.49
CA GLN A 200 7.40 -20.72 15.43
C GLN A 200 6.08 -21.42 15.11
N SER A 201 5.31 -21.72 16.14
CA SER A 201 3.98 -22.34 16.05
C SER A 201 2.90 -21.36 15.57
N THR A 202 3.13 -20.07 15.76
CA THR A 202 2.20 -19.00 15.39
C THR A 202 2.85 -17.97 14.49
N ILE A 203 2.19 -17.65 13.37
CA ILE A 203 2.57 -16.59 12.43
C ILE A 203 1.55 -15.45 12.56
N LEU A 204 2.00 -14.25 12.94
CA LEU A 204 1.20 -13.04 12.76
C LEU A 204 1.65 -12.36 11.46
N PHE A 205 0.74 -12.28 10.49
CA PHE A 205 1.06 -11.75 9.18
C PHE A 205 0.51 -10.33 9.04
N SER A 206 1.36 -9.32 9.25
CA SER A 206 1.04 -7.90 9.06
C SER A 206 1.14 -7.53 7.57
N SER A 207 0.00 -7.63 6.88
CA SER A 207 -0.12 -7.38 5.44
C SER A 207 -1.61 -7.34 5.03
N VAL A 208 -1.93 -7.86 3.84
CA VAL A 208 -3.29 -8.06 3.31
C VAL A 208 -3.70 -9.54 3.37
N ARG A 209 -5.02 -9.79 3.37
CA ARG A 209 -5.63 -11.10 3.65
C ARG A 209 -5.04 -12.25 2.83
N PHE A 210 -4.90 -12.12 1.52
CA PHE A 210 -4.42 -13.22 0.66
C PHE A 210 -2.99 -13.69 1.01
N MET A 211 -2.15 -12.83 1.60
CA MET A 211 -0.80 -13.21 2.04
C MET A 211 -0.85 -14.07 3.30
N ALA A 212 -1.74 -13.73 4.24
CA ALA A 212 -1.98 -14.56 5.42
C ALA A 212 -2.60 -15.93 5.02
N GLU A 213 -3.50 -15.94 4.03
CA GLU A 213 -4.00 -17.18 3.44
C GLU A 213 -2.88 -18.01 2.79
N THR A 214 -1.97 -17.37 2.06
CA THR A 214 -0.79 -18.06 1.49
C THR A 214 0.07 -18.70 2.59
N ALA A 215 0.30 -17.99 3.70
CA ALA A 215 1.01 -18.57 4.85
C ALA A 215 0.28 -19.78 5.44
N LYS A 216 -1.07 -19.72 5.55
CA LYS A 216 -1.87 -20.84 6.04
C LYS A 216 -1.84 -22.05 5.10
N ILE A 217 -1.87 -21.83 3.78
CA ILE A 217 -1.72 -22.90 2.78
C ILE A 217 -0.35 -23.56 2.89
N LEU A 218 0.71 -22.79 3.08
CA LEU A 218 2.08 -23.30 3.16
C LEU A 218 2.41 -23.98 4.49
N SER A 219 1.76 -23.58 5.58
CA SER A 219 1.95 -24.11 6.93
C SER A 219 0.59 -24.37 7.61
N PRO A 220 -0.19 -25.35 7.14
CA PRO A 220 -1.56 -25.58 7.60
C PRO A 220 -1.64 -25.99 9.08
N GLU A 221 -0.57 -26.55 9.63
CA GLU A 221 -0.44 -26.94 11.03
C GLU A 221 -0.25 -25.73 11.97
N LYS A 222 0.19 -24.60 11.45
CA LYS A 222 0.44 -23.39 12.25
C LYS A 222 -0.81 -22.54 12.43
N ARG A 223 -0.85 -21.85 13.54
CA ARG A 223 -1.82 -20.78 13.74
C ARG A 223 -1.37 -19.55 12.95
N VAL A 224 -2.18 -19.11 12.00
CA VAL A 224 -1.93 -17.88 11.23
C VAL A 224 -2.93 -16.80 11.68
N ILE A 225 -2.42 -15.65 12.09
CA ILE A 225 -3.20 -14.50 12.56
C ILE A 225 -3.01 -13.35 11.57
N HIS A 226 -4.11 -12.78 11.10
CA HIS A 226 -4.15 -11.57 10.28
C HIS A 226 -4.75 -10.43 11.12
N PRO A 227 -3.97 -9.45 11.57
CA PRO A 227 -4.42 -8.51 12.60
C PRO A 227 -5.56 -7.58 12.15
N SER A 228 -5.69 -7.32 10.85
CA SER A 228 -6.71 -6.43 10.27
C SER A 228 -7.50 -7.17 9.19
N PRO A 229 -8.59 -7.90 9.57
CA PRO A 229 -9.34 -8.77 8.65
C PRO A 229 -9.86 -8.06 7.39
N GLU A 230 -10.17 -6.76 7.49
CA GLU A 230 -10.62 -5.90 6.38
C GLU A 230 -9.50 -5.37 5.47
N ALA A 231 -8.24 -5.73 5.74
CA ALA A 231 -7.14 -5.39 4.84
C ALA A 231 -7.16 -6.32 3.61
N GLY A 232 -7.92 -5.93 2.60
CA GLY A 232 -8.10 -6.62 1.32
C GLY A 232 -7.03 -6.28 0.28
N CYS A 233 -7.37 -6.48 -0.99
CA CYS A 233 -6.51 -6.10 -2.13
C CYS A 233 -7.38 -6.00 -3.38
N SER A 234 -7.28 -4.90 -4.15
CA SER A 234 -8.09 -4.70 -5.36
C SER A 234 -7.93 -5.84 -6.38
N LEU A 235 -6.75 -6.44 -6.46
CA LEU A 235 -6.54 -7.60 -7.33
C LEU A 235 -7.25 -8.85 -6.82
N SER A 236 -7.10 -9.18 -5.53
CA SER A 236 -7.72 -10.38 -4.96
C SER A 236 -9.24 -10.29 -4.83
N GLU A 237 -9.77 -9.06 -4.79
CA GLU A 237 -11.22 -8.77 -4.78
C GLU A 237 -11.80 -8.67 -6.20
N GLY A 238 -10.95 -8.50 -7.22
CA GLY A 238 -11.33 -8.37 -8.62
C GLY A 238 -11.46 -9.70 -9.38
N ILE A 239 -11.29 -10.85 -8.72
CA ILE A 239 -11.40 -12.19 -9.33
C ILE A 239 -11.88 -13.21 -8.31
N ASP A 240 -12.69 -14.16 -8.75
CA ASP A 240 -13.06 -15.33 -7.96
C ASP A 240 -12.73 -16.67 -8.66
N ALA A 241 -12.98 -17.78 -7.99
CA ALA A 241 -12.70 -19.12 -8.53
C ALA A 241 -13.56 -19.43 -9.77
N SER A 242 -14.78 -18.91 -9.86
CA SER A 242 -15.66 -19.12 -11.02
C SER A 242 -15.18 -18.40 -12.28
N ASP A 243 -14.49 -17.25 -12.14
CA ASP A 243 -13.85 -16.58 -13.26
C ASP A 243 -12.75 -17.44 -13.87
N VAL A 244 -11.90 -18.04 -13.01
CA VAL A 244 -10.84 -18.94 -13.46
C VAL A 244 -11.43 -20.17 -14.16
N GLN A 245 -12.49 -20.76 -13.59
CA GLN A 245 -13.19 -21.90 -14.20
C GLN A 245 -13.77 -21.54 -15.57
N ALA A 246 -14.37 -20.35 -15.72
CA ALA A 246 -14.89 -19.87 -16.99
C ALA A 246 -13.78 -19.67 -18.03
N MET A 247 -12.63 -19.14 -17.63
CA MET A 247 -11.46 -19.00 -18.53
C MET A 247 -10.93 -20.38 -18.95
N LYS A 248 -10.80 -21.33 -18.02
CA LYS A 248 -10.38 -22.72 -18.34
C LYS A 248 -11.37 -23.41 -19.28
N ALA A 249 -12.66 -23.16 -19.14
CA ALA A 249 -13.69 -23.67 -20.06
C ALA A 249 -13.58 -23.06 -21.46
N SER A 250 -13.20 -21.77 -21.55
CA SER A 250 -13.00 -21.07 -22.82
C SER A 250 -11.69 -21.44 -23.54
N TYR A 251 -10.68 -21.85 -22.76
CA TYR A 251 -9.35 -22.23 -23.24
C TYR A 251 -8.91 -23.58 -22.67
N PRO A 252 -9.51 -24.70 -23.12
CA PRO A 252 -9.29 -26.02 -22.54
C PRO A 252 -7.84 -26.50 -22.66
N GLY A 253 -7.23 -26.91 -21.55
CA GLY A 253 -5.85 -27.43 -21.52
C GLY A 253 -4.76 -26.37 -21.47
N VAL A 254 -5.12 -25.08 -21.53
CA VAL A 254 -4.16 -23.98 -21.37
C VAL A 254 -3.80 -23.80 -19.88
N PRO A 255 -2.51 -23.79 -19.50
CA PRO A 255 -2.10 -23.62 -18.13
C PRO A 255 -2.44 -22.22 -17.58
N VAL A 256 -2.88 -22.16 -16.31
CA VAL A 256 -3.23 -20.94 -15.60
C VAL A 256 -2.09 -20.53 -14.67
N ALA A 257 -1.43 -19.43 -15.00
CA ALA A 257 -0.48 -18.73 -14.13
C ALA A 257 -1.22 -17.68 -13.29
N CYS A 258 -1.21 -17.89 -11.99
CA CYS A 258 -1.92 -17.06 -11.03
C CYS A 258 -0.95 -16.14 -10.31
N TYR A 259 -1.06 -14.82 -10.50
CA TYR A 259 -0.36 -13.89 -9.63
C TYR A 259 -0.80 -14.11 -8.17
N ILE A 260 0.15 -14.13 -7.25
CA ILE A 260 -0.07 -14.52 -5.85
C ILE A 260 -1.12 -13.64 -5.13
N ASN A 261 -1.41 -12.45 -5.69
CA ASN A 261 -2.40 -11.49 -5.18
C ASN A 261 -3.85 -11.96 -5.47
N THR A 262 -4.19 -13.15 -5.02
CA THR A 262 -5.47 -13.83 -5.20
C THR A 262 -5.83 -14.59 -3.93
N THR A 263 -7.11 -14.94 -3.75
CA THR A 263 -7.59 -15.74 -2.61
C THR A 263 -7.12 -17.19 -2.70
N ALA A 264 -7.21 -17.92 -1.58
CA ALA A 264 -6.94 -19.35 -1.54
C ALA A 264 -7.82 -20.14 -2.53
N ALA A 265 -9.10 -19.77 -2.67
CA ALA A 265 -10.04 -20.39 -3.59
C ALA A 265 -9.62 -20.24 -5.06
N VAL A 266 -9.14 -19.04 -5.44
CA VAL A 266 -8.61 -18.78 -6.79
C VAL A 266 -7.34 -19.60 -7.04
N LYS A 267 -6.40 -19.64 -6.07
CA LYS A 267 -5.18 -20.43 -6.16
C LYS A 267 -5.45 -21.92 -6.36
N ALA A 268 -6.53 -22.43 -5.77
CA ALA A 268 -6.95 -23.83 -5.88
C ALA A 268 -7.40 -24.23 -7.30
N GLU A 269 -7.77 -23.27 -8.13
CA GLU A 269 -8.15 -23.47 -9.53
C GLU A 269 -6.99 -23.25 -10.52
N CYS A 270 -5.81 -22.82 -10.05
CA CYS A 270 -4.69 -22.46 -10.90
C CYS A 270 -3.59 -23.54 -10.89
N ASP A 271 -2.79 -23.59 -11.95
CA ASP A 271 -1.73 -24.59 -12.12
C ASP A 271 -0.42 -24.15 -11.46
N VAL A 272 -0.13 -22.85 -11.46
CA VAL A 272 1.08 -22.28 -10.86
C VAL A 272 0.82 -20.89 -10.32
N CYS A 273 1.30 -20.59 -9.10
CA CYS A 273 1.41 -19.23 -8.61
C CYS A 273 2.68 -18.56 -9.16
N VAL A 274 2.61 -17.24 -9.33
CA VAL A 274 3.75 -16.40 -9.67
C VAL A 274 3.76 -15.13 -8.81
N THR A 275 4.91 -14.48 -8.73
CA THR A 275 5.07 -13.18 -8.09
C THR A 275 5.69 -12.18 -9.07
N SER A 276 5.71 -10.89 -8.73
CA SER A 276 6.38 -9.87 -9.54
C SER A 276 7.88 -10.14 -9.74
N SER A 277 8.49 -11.01 -8.93
CA SER A 277 9.91 -11.37 -9.05
C SER A 277 10.18 -12.51 -10.03
N ASN A 278 9.24 -13.41 -10.31
CA ASN A 278 9.49 -14.67 -11.03
C ASN A 278 8.53 -14.95 -12.20
N TYR A 279 7.46 -14.14 -12.41
CA TYR A 279 6.41 -14.44 -13.39
C TYR A 279 6.92 -14.61 -14.83
N LEU A 280 7.91 -13.81 -15.26
CA LEU A 280 8.49 -13.95 -16.59
C LEU A 280 9.21 -15.30 -16.76
N ALA A 281 10.09 -15.63 -15.81
CA ALA A 281 10.85 -16.86 -15.85
C ALA A 281 9.99 -18.13 -15.74
N ILE A 282 8.95 -18.08 -14.91
CA ILE A 282 8.00 -19.20 -14.78
C ILE A 282 7.18 -19.35 -16.05
N ALA A 283 6.63 -18.25 -16.58
CA ALA A 283 5.82 -18.30 -17.80
C ALA A 283 6.58 -18.84 -19.03
N GLU A 284 7.88 -18.57 -19.14
CA GLU A 284 8.73 -19.16 -20.16
C GLU A 284 8.84 -20.70 -20.05
N LYS A 285 8.84 -21.22 -18.82
CA LYS A 285 8.98 -22.65 -18.52
C LYS A 285 7.67 -23.44 -18.59
N LEU A 286 6.51 -22.76 -18.59
CA LEU A 286 5.23 -23.45 -18.71
C LEU A 286 5.10 -24.15 -20.06
N PRO A 287 4.46 -25.32 -20.13
CA PRO A 287 4.30 -26.07 -21.37
C PRO A 287 3.37 -25.37 -22.34
N GLY A 288 3.52 -25.67 -23.62
CA GLY A 288 2.68 -25.14 -24.69
C GLY A 288 3.03 -23.72 -25.11
N ASP A 289 2.22 -23.18 -26.01
CA ASP A 289 2.36 -21.86 -26.64
C ASP A 289 1.23 -20.89 -26.21
N GLU A 290 0.45 -21.27 -25.21
CA GLU A 290 -0.63 -20.47 -24.65
C GLU A 290 -0.55 -20.45 -23.14
N ILE A 291 -0.98 -19.34 -22.50
CA ILE A 291 -1.03 -19.16 -21.04
C ILE A 291 -2.26 -18.32 -20.69
N ILE A 292 -3.00 -18.70 -19.67
CA ILE A 292 -3.96 -17.84 -18.99
C ILE A 292 -3.22 -17.16 -17.83
N PHE A 293 -3.25 -15.82 -17.77
CA PHE A 293 -2.63 -15.04 -16.71
C PHE A 293 -3.69 -14.25 -15.94
N VAL A 294 -3.76 -14.47 -14.63
CA VAL A 294 -4.75 -13.84 -13.72
C VAL A 294 -4.04 -13.30 -12.47
N PRO A 295 -4.61 -12.30 -11.74
CA PRO A 295 -5.72 -11.42 -12.14
C PRO A 295 -5.25 -10.13 -12.82
N ASP A 296 -3.97 -9.70 -12.63
CA ASP A 296 -3.46 -8.38 -12.98
C ASP A 296 -3.28 -8.22 -14.49
N ARG A 297 -4.13 -7.38 -15.09
CA ARG A 297 -4.11 -7.08 -16.53
C ARG A 297 -2.84 -6.35 -16.93
N LEU A 298 -2.37 -5.37 -16.15
CA LEU A 298 -1.20 -4.55 -16.50
C LEU A 298 0.08 -5.37 -16.48
N MET A 299 0.30 -6.16 -15.42
CA MET A 299 1.41 -7.12 -15.36
C MET A 299 1.29 -8.19 -16.43
N GLY A 300 0.07 -8.61 -16.76
CA GLY A 300 -0.21 -9.55 -17.85
C GLY A 300 0.08 -8.96 -19.23
N LEU A 301 -0.16 -7.67 -19.47
CA LEU A 301 0.25 -6.98 -20.71
C LEU A 301 1.78 -6.93 -20.84
N HIS A 302 2.50 -6.68 -19.76
CA HIS A 302 3.96 -6.76 -19.77
C HIS A 302 4.45 -8.18 -20.07
N LEU A 303 3.83 -9.20 -19.47
CA LEU A 303 4.11 -10.61 -19.79
C LEU A 303 3.82 -10.93 -21.27
N LYS A 304 2.68 -10.48 -21.81
CA LYS A 304 2.30 -10.67 -23.20
C LYS A 304 3.31 -10.05 -24.17
N LYS A 305 3.80 -8.83 -23.86
CA LYS A 305 4.87 -8.19 -24.62
C LYS A 305 6.18 -8.98 -24.55
N HIS A 306 6.55 -9.47 -23.36
CA HIS A 306 7.76 -10.26 -23.15
C HIS A 306 7.73 -11.59 -23.93
N LEU A 307 6.56 -12.22 -24.05
CA LEU A 307 6.36 -13.49 -24.76
C LEU A 307 5.92 -13.33 -26.23
N GLU A 308 5.91 -12.12 -26.76
CA GLU A 308 5.49 -11.84 -28.14
C GLU A 308 6.24 -12.73 -29.15
N GLY A 309 5.48 -13.35 -30.06
CA GLY A 309 5.99 -14.31 -31.06
C GLY A 309 6.39 -15.69 -30.51
N ARG A 310 6.26 -15.91 -29.18
CA ARG A 310 6.57 -17.20 -28.53
C ARG A 310 5.34 -17.86 -27.93
N LYS A 311 4.50 -17.08 -27.22
CA LYS A 311 3.29 -17.60 -26.56
C LYS A 311 2.14 -16.59 -26.63
N THR A 312 0.92 -17.10 -26.71
CA THR A 312 -0.31 -16.30 -26.56
C THR A 312 -0.67 -16.19 -25.09
N VAL A 313 -0.98 -14.97 -24.61
CA VAL A 313 -1.37 -14.74 -23.22
C VAL A 313 -2.80 -14.22 -23.16
N TYR A 314 -3.68 -14.97 -22.49
CA TYR A 314 -5.06 -14.60 -22.19
C TYR A 314 -5.11 -13.93 -20.82
N LEU A 315 -5.77 -12.77 -20.72
CA LEU A 315 -5.75 -11.93 -19.53
C LEU A 315 -7.12 -11.85 -18.88
N HIS A 316 -7.12 -11.73 -17.56
CA HIS A 316 -8.26 -11.25 -16.77
C HIS A 316 -8.20 -9.73 -16.65
N ASP A 317 -9.32 -9.08 -16.35
CA ASP A 317 -9.44 -7.62 -16.31
C ASP A 317 -9.55 -7.11 -14.86
N ALA A 318 -8.44 -7.17 -14.12
CA ALA A 318 -8.29 -6.52 -12.83
C ALA A 318 -6.94 -5.80 -12.75
N ASP A 319 -6.89 -4.69 -12.04
CA ASP A 319 -5.70 -3.84 -11.91
C ASP A 319 -5.40 -3.53 -10.44
N CYS A 320 -4.12 -3.31 -10.13
CA CYS A 320 -3.70 -2.77 -8.85
C CYS A 320 -3.95 -1.26 -8.80
N GLU A 321 -4.87 -0.80 -7.94
CA GLU A 321 -5.22 0.63 -7.81
C GLU A 321 -4.02 1.54 -7.49
N VAL A 322 -2.98 0.99 -6.83
CA VAL A 322 -1.76 1.72 -6.46
C VAL A 322 -0.88 1.96 -7.68
N HIS A 323 -0.62 0.89 -8.45
CA HIS A 323 0.33 0.94 -9.56
C HIS A 323 -0.31 1.49 -10.85
N ALA A 324 -1.61 1.30 -11.05
CA ALA A 324 -2.37 1.91 -12.14
C ALA A 324 -2.49 3.46 -12.02
N ALA A 325 -2.25 4.02 -10.83
CA ALA A 325 -2.31 5.47 -10.62
C ALA A 325 -1.08 6.25 -11.15
N PHE A 326 0.00 5.58 -11.50
CA PHE A 326 1.18 6.24 -12.04
C PHE A 326 1.03 6.56 -13.54
N SER A 327 1.70 7.63 -14.00
CA SER A 327 1.68 8.05 -15.41
C SER A 327 3.07 8.35 -15.96
N SER A 328 3.28 8.08 -17.24
CA SER A 328 4.50 8.41 -17.98
C SER A 328 4.78 9.92 -18.01
N ASP A 329 3.74 10.75 -18.02
CA ASP A 329 3.87 12.21 -17.92
C ASP A 329 4.58 12.66 -16.63
N SER A 330 4.33 11.97 -15.52
CA SER A 330 5.03 12.25 -14.26
C SER A 330 6.53 11.97 -14.39
N ILE A 331 6.91 10.87 -15.02
CA ILE A 331 8.31 10.53 -15.29
C ILE A 331 8.97 11.62 -16.13
N HIS A 332 8.34 12.01 -17.23
CA HIS A 332 8.89 13.05 -18.10
C HIS A 332 9.05 14.40 -17.42
N ARG A 333 8.11 14.78 -16.52
CA ARG A 333 8.27 16.00 -15.70
C ARG A 333 9.45 15.91 -14.76
N GLN A 334 9.62 14.78 -14.08
CA GLN A 334 10.72 14.56 -13.13
C GLN A 334 12.09 14.48 -13.83
N ARG A 335 12.17 13.90 -15.03
CA ARG A 335 13.40 13.90 -15.82
C ARG A 335 13.85 15.34 -16.15
N ARG A 336 12.93 16.21 -16.61
CA ARG A 336 13.23 17.63 -16.87
C ARG A 336 13.66 18.39 -15.61
N GLU A 337 13.07 18.06 -14.46
CA GLU A 337 13.43 18.71 -13.20
C GLU A 337 14.81 18.25 -12.70
N ALA A 338 15.12 16.96 -12.82
CA ALA A 338 16.44 16.42 -12.51
C ALA A 338 17.53 17.09 -13.38
N GLU A 339 17.27 17.22 -14.68
CA GLU A 339 18.20 17.85 -15.63
C GLU A 339 18.51 19.30 -15.25
N LYS A 340 17.51 20.10 -14.86
CA LYS A 340 17.71 21.49 -14.35
C LYS A 340 18.60 21.55 -13.10
N ARG A 341 18.58 20.49 -12.29
CA ARG A 341 19.39 20.34 -11.08
C ARG A 341 20.77 19.73 -11.36
N GLY A 342 21.08 19.42 -12.63
CA GLY A 342 22.32 18.75 -13.01
C GLY A 342 22.39 17.27 -12.57
N LEU A 343 21.23 16.62 -12.36
CA LEU A 343 21.11 15.25 -11.92
C LEU A 343 20.62 14.36 -13.07
N GLN A 344 21.07 13.10 -13.09
CA GLN A 344 20.50 12.04 -13.92
C GLN A 344 19.43 11.30 -13.15
N LEU A 345 18.16 11.34 -13.61
CA LEU A 345 17.08 10.56 -13.01
C LEU A 345 17.10 9.11 -13.48
N LYS A 346 17.13 8.18 -12.54
CA LYS A 346 16.91 6.75 -12.74
C LYS A 346 15.52 6.37 -12.24
N VAL A 347 14.72 5.78 -13.12
CA VAL A 347 13.31 5.43 -12.86
C VAL A 347 13.18 3.93 -12.71
N LEU A 348 12.69 3.49 -11.54
CA LEU A 348 12.54 2.09 -11.17
C LEU A 348 11.04 1.81 -10.97
N ALA A 349 10.44 0.93 -11.77
CA ALA A 349 9.01 0.69 -11.77
C ALA A 349 8.64 -0.77 -11.43
N HIS A 350 7.49 -0.91 -10.79
CA HIS A 350 6.87 -2.21 -10.53
C HIS A 350 6.12 -2.70 -11.79
N PRO A 351 6.14 -4.01 -12.12
CA PRO A 351 5.52 -4.53 -13.34
C PRO A 351 3.98 -4.44 -13.38
N GLU A 352 3.32 -4.11 -12.27
CA GLU A 352 1.88 -3.79 -12.23
C GLU A 352 1.54 -2.39 -12.78
N CYS A 353 2.53 -1.62 -13.24
CA CYS A 353 2.30 -0.32 -13.85
C CYS A 353 1.89 -0.44 -15.32
N ASP A 354 1.25 0.62 -15.84
CA ASP A 354 0.90 0.71 -17.25
C ASP A 354 2.12 0.59 -18.18
N SER A 355 1.90 0.07 -19.39
CA SER A 355 2.96 -0.17 -20.38
C SER A 355 3.76 1.10 -20.71
N GLU A 356 3.12 2.27 -20.80
CA GLU A 356 3.81 3.54 -21.06
C GLU A 356 4.74 3.95 -19.89
N VAL A 357 4.35 3.63 -18.65
CA VAL A 357 5.18 3.84 -17.46
C VAL A 357 6.40 2.91 -17.49
N LEU A 358 6.18 1.62 -17.82
CA LEU A 358 7.25 0.64 -17.92
C LEU A 358 8.25 0.98 -19.03
N GLU A 359 7.77 1.42 -20.19
CA GLU A 359 8.62 1.86 -21.32
C GLU A 359 9.45 3.11 -21.00
N ALA A 360 8.92 4.02 -20.20
CA ALA A 360 9.64 5.22 -19.76
C ALA A 360 10.60 4.96 -18.59
N SER A 361 10.61 3.75 -18.01
CA SER A 361 11.42 3.39 -16.85
C SER A 361 12.80 2.83 -17.27
N ASP A 362 13.80 3.01 -16.41
CA ASP A 362 15.15 2.48 -16.62
C ASP A 362 15.29 1.03 -16.09
N PHE A 363 14.41 0.62 -15.16
CA PHE A 363 14.39 -0.69 -14.56
C PHE A 363 12.98 -1.12 -14.19
N VAL A 364 12.65 -2.38 -14.42
CA VAL A 364 11.38 -3.00 -14.01
C VAL A 364 11.65 -4.21 -13.12
N GLY A 365 11.01 -4.27 -11.96
CA GLY A 365 11.21 -5.36 -11.02
C GLY A 365 10.27 -5.36 -9.83
N SER A 366 10.34 -6.42 -9.01
CA SER A 366 9.58 -6.51 -7.76
C SER A 366 10.04 -5.44 -6.74
N SER A 367 9.24 -5.23 -5.68
CA SER A 367 9.56 -4.25 -4.64
C SER A 367 10.96 -4.45 -4.04
N GLU A 368 11.39 -5.69 -3.77
CA GLU A 368 12.73 -5.98 -3.25
C GLU A 368 13.84 -5.71 -4.29
N ARG A 369 13.58 -5.97 -5.57
CA ARG A 369 14.53 -5.65 -6.63
C ARG A 369 14.65 -4.14 -6.85
N ILE A 370 13.52 -3.42 -6.79
CA ILE A 370 13.51 -1.95 -6.83
C ILE A 370 14.27 -1.38 -5.65
N LEU A 371 14.03 -1.88 -4.43
CA LEU A 371 14.76 -1.47 -3.23
C LEU A 371 16.27 -1.69 -3.37
N THR A 372 16.67 -2.86 -3.84
CA THR A 372 18.08 -3.21 -4.03
C THR A 372 18.74 -2.30 -5.05
N GLU A 373 18.09 -2.05 -6.19
CA GLU A 373 18.63 -1.18 -7.24
C GLU A 373 18.64 0.29 -6.80
N ALA A 374 17.63 0.76 -6.07
CA ALA A 374 17.60 2.12 -5.52
C ALA A 374 18.77 2.34 -4.54
N LYS A 375 19.06 1.39 -3.66
CA LYS A 375 20.20 1.48 -2.73
C LYS A 375 21.53 1.50 -3.46
N LYS A 376 21.68 0.71 -4.53
CA LYS A 376 22.90 0.68 -5.36
C LYS A 376 23.12 1.98 -6.16
N LEU A 377 22.04 2.56 -6.68
CA LEU A 377 22.08 3.82 -7.44
C LEU A 377 22.26 5.03 -6.52
N GLY A 378 21.63 5.01 -5.35
CA GLY A 378 21.62 6.14 -4.42
C GLY A 378 22.97 6.51 -3.82
N VAL A 379 23.98 5.66 -3.92
CA VAL A 379 25.35 5.96 -3.49
C VAL A 379 26.21 6.58 -4.60
N GLN A 380 25.63 6.79 -5.80
CA GLN A 380 26.34 7.35 -6.95
C GLN A 380 26.10 8.86 -7.05
N ASP A 381 27.17 9.64 -7.14
CA ASP A 381 27.09 11.08 -7.29
C ASP A 381 26.34 11.49 -8.59
N GLY A 382 25.52 12.52 -8.49
CA GLY A 382 24.77 13.03 -9.62
C GLY A 382 23.57 12.19 -10.06
N ILE A 383 23.24 11.10 -9.33
CA ILE A 383 22.08 10.27 -9.59
C ILE A 383 20.93 10.65 -8.65
N ALA A 384 19.74 10.87 -9.22
CA ALA A 384 18.49 10.88 -8.50
C ALA A 384 17.66 9.63 -8.85
N VAL A 385 16.86 9.12 -7.92
CA VAL A 385 16.07 7.92 -8.12
C VAL A 385 14.58 8.24 -7.99
N MET A 386 13.77 7.78 -8.95
CA MET A 386 12.31 7.78 -8.88
C MET A 386 11.82 6.35 -8.73
N MET A 387 11.14 6.06 -7.63
CA MET A 387 10.60 4.74 -7.35
C MET A 387 9.09 4.73 -7.64
N ILE A 388 8.69 4.05 -8.71
CA ILE A 388 7.31 3.91 -9.15
C ILE A 388 6.74 2.61 -8.59
N THR A 389 6.40 2.68 -7.30
CA THR A 389 5.78 1.63 -6.52
C THR A 389 5.19 2.23 -5.23
N GLU A 390 4.75 1.38 -4.31
CA GLU A 390 4.20 1.81 -3.02
C GLU A 390 5.26 2.49 -2.14
N CYS A 391 4.81 3.48 -1.37
CA CYS A 391 5.64 4.37 -0.56
C CYS A 391 6.57 3.66 0.44
N GLY A 392 6.14 2.55 1.03
CA GLY A 392 6.94 1.79 2.00
C GLY A 392 8.27 1.29 1.41
N THR A 393 8.34 1.04 0.09
CA THR A 393 9.60 0.67 -0.56
C THR A 393 10.60 1.84 -0.54
N ALA A 394 10.13 3.06 -0.78
CA ALA A 394 10.97 4.26 -0.71
C ALA A 394 11.39 4.58 0.74
N GLU A 395 10.49 4.37 1.71
CA GLU A 395 10.78 4.50 3.14
C GLU A 395 11.90 3.53 3.56
N ARG A 396 11.84 2.27 3.11
CA ARG A 396 12.91 1.30 3.35
C ARG A 396 14.22 1.70 2.65
N ALA A 397 14.17 2.22 1.43
CA ALA A 397 15.35 2.70 0.74
C ALA A 397 16.05 3.80 1.55
N ILE A 398 15.30 4.75 2.12
CA ILE A 398 15.84 5.81 2.99
C ILE A 398 16.43 5.22 4.28
N ALA A 399 15.69 4.33 4.94
CA ALA A 399 16.09 3.77 6.24
C ALA A 399 17.32 2.86 6.16
N GLU A 400 17.39 2.06 5.09
CA GLU A 400 18.39 0.98 4.96
C GLU A 400 19.64 1.37 4.15
N SER A 401 19.64 2.51 3.46
CA SER A 401 20.80 2.96 2.70
C SER A 401 21.93 3.45 3.60
N GLU A 402 23.18 3.18 3.20
CA GLU A 402 24.37 3.65 3.89
C GLU A 402 24.57 5.16 3.71
N ALA A 403 24.23 5.69 2.54
CA ALA A 403 24.26 7.11 2.21
C ALA A 403 22.84 7.66 1.90
N PRO A 404 22.60 8.97 2.03
CA PRO A 404 21.34 9.58 1.62
C PRO A 404 21.06 9.34 0.13
N ILE A 405 19.87 8.86 -0.21
CA ILE A 405 19.40 8.73 -1.58
C ILE A 405 18.66 10.02 -1.98
N GLU A 406 19.02 10.59 -3.13
CA GLU A 406 18.26 11.67 -3.73
C GLU A 406 17.00 11.10 -4.40
N LEU A 407 15.89 11.10 -3.68
CA LEU A 407 14.60 10.62 -4.21
C LEU A 407 13.84 11.76 -4.88
N MET A 408 13.30 11.50 -6.06
CA MET A 408 12.47 12.43 -6.82
C MET A 408 11.13 11.79 -7.20
N GLY A 409 10.12 12.63 -7.41
CA GLY A 409 8.77 12.18 -7.79
C GLY A 409 7.84 11.97 -6.60
N SER A 410 6.68 11.38 -6.90
CA SER A 410 5.65 11.03 -5.92
C SER A 410 5.58 9.51 -5.77
N CYS A 411 5.13 9.06 -4.63
CA CYS A 411 4.76 7.68 -4.41
C CYS A 411 3.23 7.54 -4.27
N SER A 412 2.73 6.33 -4.32
CA SER A 412 1.35 5.98 -4.08
C SER A 412 1.26 5.09 -2.84
N MET A 413 0.25 5.30 -1.99
CA MET A 413 0.04 4.49 -0.79
C MET A 413 -1.04 3.43 -1.01
N CYS A 414 -0.78 2.21 -0.59
CA CYS A 414 -1.78 1.16 -0.56
C CYS A 414 -2.66 1.32 0.69
N ARG A 415 -3.93 1.73 0.49
CA ARG A 415 -4.89 1.89 1.60
C ARG A 415 -5.14 0.58 2.36
N HIS A 416 -5.03 -0.56 1.70
CA HIS A 416 -5.21 -1.87 2.31
C HIS A 416 -4.03 -2.22 3.24
N MET A 417 -2.80 -2.02 2.76
CA MET A 417 -1.60 -2.28 3.56
C MET A 417 -1.43 -1.32 4.75
N LYS A 418 -1.99 -0.11 4.67
CA LYS A 418 -1.94 0.89 5.75
C LYS A 418 -3.10 0.76 6.77
N ARG A 419 -3.90 -0.30 6.70
CA ARG A 419 -4.99 -0.54 7.66
C ARG A 419 -4.50 -1.11 8.98
N THR A 420 -3.41 -1.86 8.97
CA THR A 420 -2.86 -2.46 10.19
C THR A 420 -2.10 -1.43 11.00
N HIS A 421 -2.40 -1.35 12.29
CA HIS A 421 -1.74 -0.50 13.28
C HIS A 421 -1.11 -1.35 14.39
N LEU A 422 -0.22 -0.75 15.19
CA LEU A 422 0.42 -1.45 16.33
C LEU A 422 -0.61 -1.97 17.33
N GLU A 423 -1.70 -1.25 17.54
CA GLU A 423 -2.79 -1.65 18.44
C GLU A 423 -3.51 -2.92 17.95
N ASP A 424 -3.71 -3.05 16.63
CA ASP A 424 -4.32 -4.24 16.03
C ASP A 424 -3.41 -5.45 16.21
N ILE A 425 -2.09 -5.25 16.04
CA ILE A 425 -1.07 -6.29 16.27
C ILE A 425 -1.05 -6.70 17.75
N LEU A 426 -1.03 -5.74 18.67
CA LEU A 426 -1.05 -6.01 20.11
C LEU A 426 -2.29 -6.82 20.50
N GLN A 427 -3.46 -6.36 20.09
CA GLN A 427 -4.73 -7.03 20.37
C GLN A 427 -4.76 -8.45 19.78
N ALA A 428 -4.28 -8.60 18.54
CA ALA A 428 -4.23 -9.89 17.85
C ALA A 428 -3.26 -10.90 18.50
N ILE A 429 -2.18 -10.44 19.12
CA ILE A 429 -1.29 -11.33 19.89
C ILE A 429 -1.89 -11.63 21.25
N GLU A 430 -2.47 -10.66 21.94
CA GLU A 430 -3.02 -10.86 23.30
C GLU A 430 -4.24 -11.79 23.28
N SER A 431 -5.21 -11.49 22.42
CA SER A 431 -6.50 -12.19 22.36
C SER A 431 -7.10 -12.04 20.96
N PRO A 432 -6.64 -12.82 19.97
CA PRO A 432 -7.14 -12.72 18.61
C PRO A 432 -8.61 -13.11 18.53
N THR A 433 -9.38 -12.34 17.76
CA THR A 433 -10.78 -12.64 17.44
C THR A 433 -10.85 -13.76 16.40
N SER A 434 -12.02 -14.37 16.21
CA SER A 434 -12.19 -15.48 15.27
C SER A 434 -11.94 -15.09 13.82
N ASP A 435 -12.24 -13.85 13.43
CA ASP A 435 -12.03 -13.31 12.09
C ASP A 435 -10.56 -12.94 11.79
N GLN A 436 -9.78 -12.71 12.84
CA GLN A 436 -8.33 -12.54 12.74
C GLN A 436 -7.58 -13.87 12.55
N ILE A 437 -8.17 -15.01 12.95
CA ILE A 437 -7.57 -16.33 12.72
C ILE A 437 -7.89 -16.76 11.30
N VAL A 438 -6.84 -17.11 10.55
CA VAL A 438 -7.00 -17.55 9.16
C VAL A 438 -7.33 -19.03 9.13
N GLU A 439 -8.57 -19.34 8.77
CA GLU A 439 -9.05 -20.70 8.54
C GLU A 439 -9.40 -20.89 7.06
N ILE A 440 -9.00 -22.00 6.49
CA ILE A 440 -9.25 -22.37 5.09
C ILE A 440 -9.63 -23.86 5.09
N GLU A 441 -10.59 -24.26 4.28
CA GLU A 441 -10.98 -25.65 4.13
C GLU A 441 -9.82 -26.51 3.61
N ASP A 442 -9.63 -27.69 4.19
CA ASP A 442 -8.53 -28.60 3.84
C ASP A 442 -8.49 -28.93 2.34
N SER A 443 -9.65 -29.09 1.72
CA SER A 443 -9.78 -29.33 0.28
C SER A 443 -9.24 -28.20 -0.59
N ILE A 444 -9.40 -26.94 -0.14
CA ILE A 444 -8.86 -25.74 -0.79
C ILE A 444 -7.36 -25.67 -0.55
N ILE A 445 -6.91 -25.91 0.70
CA ILE A 445 -5.48 -25.91 1.04
C ILE A 445 -4.73 -26.89 0.15
N GLN A 446 -5.21 -28.15 0.02
CA GLN A 446 -4.56 -29.19 -0.77
C GLN A 446 -4.40 -28.77 -2.24
N LYS A 447 -5.43 -28.21 -2.86
CA LYS A 447 -5.39 -27.77 -4.26
C LYS A 447 -4.50 -26.52 -4.44
N ALA A 448 -4.70 -25.50 -3.62
CA ALA A 448 -3.93 -24.26 -3.68
C ALA A 448 -2.44 -24.48 -3.39
N ARG A 449 -2.10 -25.48 -2.55
CA ARG A 449 -0.73 -25.86 -2.26
C ARG A 449 0.03 -26.31 -3.53
N VAL A 450 -0.65 -27.00 -4.44
CA VAL A 450 -0.02 -27.46 -5.71
C VAL A 450 0.50 -26.28 -6.52
N SER A 451 -0.30 -25.23 -6.69
CA SER A 451 0.10 -24.04 -7.46
C SER A 451 1.26 -23.27 -6.82
N LEU A 452 1.33 -23.24 -5.48
CA LEU A 452 2.42 -22.62 -4.74
C LEU A 452 3.71 -23.46 -4.78
N ASP A 453 3.62 -24.76 -4.63
CA ASP A 453 4.76 -25.67 -4.74
C ASP A 453 5.37 -25.66 -6.15
N GLN A 454 4.53 -25.56 -7.19
CA GLN A 454 5.00 -25.35 -8.57
C GLN A 454 5.74 -24.02 -8.72
N MET A 455 5.28 -22.95 -8.08
CA MET A 455 5.99 -21.66 -8.07
C MET A 455 7.43 -21.82 -7.52
N PHE A 456 7.59 -22.47 -6.38
CA PHE A 456 8.93 -22.69 -5.81
C PHE A 456 9.79 -23.58 -6.71
N ALA A 457 9.25 -24.72 -7.18
CA ALA A 457 9.96 -25.64 -8.04
C ALA A 457 10.49 -24.98 -9.33
N LEU A 458 9.66 -24.15 -9.97
CA LEU A 458 10.03 -23.45 -11.21
C LEU A 458 10.90 -22.21 -10.97
N SER A 459 10.89 -21.64 -9.77
CA SER A 459 11.77 -20.50 -9.42
C SER A 459 13.20 -20.94 -9.09
N ASP A 460 13.35 -22.12 -8.48
CA ASP A 460 14.65 -22.64 -8.03
C ASP A 460 15.37 -23.46 -9.14
N ALA A 461 14.69 -23.78 -10.25
CA ALA A 461 15.20 -24.45 -11.44
C ALA A 461 15.79 -23.47 -12.46
#